data_e40cfc85aa940e554be7c2e09963fe2b
#
_entry.id   e40cfc85aa940e554be7c2e09963fe2b
#
_cell.length_a   1.000
_cell.length_b   1.000
_cell.length_c   1.000
_cell.angle_alpha   90.00
_cell.angle_beta   90.00
_cell.angle_gamma   90.00
#
_symmetry.space_group_name_H-M   'P 1'
#
loop_
_entity.id
_entity.type
_entity.pdbx_description
1 polymer ?
#
loop_
_entity_poly.entity_id
_entity_poly.type
_entity_poly.pdbx_seq_one_letter_code
_entity_poly.pdbx_strand_id
1 'polypeptide(L)'
;MIPFEQINDAALACLPELVARWLPAGRRRGDEWVVGSLANDPGRSLSINLRTGRWADFADGPRGGDPISLYAALHTNHDRVQAARDLGACLAVTAGAPAVEAAPVMEWMPAVPPEDAPAPDLSGWDHAYAYRDAAGRVLRYVVRRDATAEARKRIMPLTWGRLVERGVARVGWHMRHADAPRSLYGLERVAGARTVLVCEGEKAADAAQRLFPRLACVTWTAGTGNVGRTDWSVLAGRHVIVWPDHDGPGEKAAAEIAAILAAVAETVRVVDVRDMEPGEDAADLRVDDPGEWLRARVGPVLCGVTVKRAAACVPVAAWRAAGLEPIAVRGGEIDLVATQG
;
A
#
# COMPACT_ATOMS: atom_id res chain seq x y z
N MET A 1 -17.45 22.57 26.08
CA MET A 1 -16.69 22.08 24.89
C MET A 1 -17.05 20.61 24.69
N ILE A 2 -17.28 20.14 23.44
CA ILE A 2 -17.61 18.73 23.19
C ILE A 2 -16.31 17.91 23.19
N PRO A 3 -16.16 16.86 24.02
CA PRO A 3 -14.95 16.09 24.14
C PRO A 3 -14.88 15.01 23.05
N PHE A 4 -14.64 15.41 21.79
CA PHE A 4 -14.64 14.51 20.62
C PHE A 4 -13.76 13.28 20.77
N GLU A 5 -12.55 13.44 21.30
CA GLU A 5 -11.59 12.38 21.49
C GLU A 5 -12.11 11.34 22.49
N GLN A 6 -12.58 11.78 23.65
CA GLN A 6 -13.15 10.89 24.68
C GLN A 6 -14.39 10.14 24.20
N ILE A 7 -15.22 10.80 23.37
CA ILE A 7 -16.40 10.16 22.77
C ILE A 7 -15.99 9.09 21.75
N ASN A 8 -14.99 9.36 20.92
CA ASN A 8 -14.46 8.38 19.98
C ASN A 8 -13.84 7.19 20.70
N ASP A 9 -13.05 7.41 21.75
CA ASP A 9 -12.42 6.33 22.52
C ASP A 9 -13.48 5.44 23.23
N ALA A 10 -14.48 6.08 23.86
CA ALA A 10 -15.58 5.33 24.46
C ALA A 10 -16.40 4.54 23.44
N ALA A 11 -16.67 5.13 22.27
CA ALA A 11 -17.37 4.46 21.18
C ALA A 11 -16.55 3.30 20.59
N LEU A 12 -15.23 3.47 20.46
CA LEU A 12 -14.33 2.44 19.94
C LEU A 12 -14.26 1.24 20.87
N ALA A 13 -14.28 1.46 22.19
CA ALA A 13 -14.25 0.40 23.19
C ALA A 13 -15.47 -0.56 23.11
N CYS A 14 -16.62 -0.08 22.62
CA CYS A 14 -17.85 -0.88 22.44
C CYS A 14 -18.34 -0.87 20.99
N LEU A 15 -17.46 -0.61 20.03
CA LEU A 15 -17.82 -0.50 18.61
C LEU A 15 -18.47 -1.77 18.04
N PRO A 16 -18.04 -2.99 18.39
CA PRO A 16 -18.72 -4.21 17.92
C PRO A 16 -20.22 -4.25 18.26
N GLU A 17 -20.58 -3.86 19.48
CA GLU A 17 -21.97 -3.81 19.95
C GLU A 17 -22.75 -2.67 19.27
N LEU A 18 -22.12 -1.52 19.11
CA LEU A 18 -22.71 -0.36 18.45
C LEU A 18 -23.04 -0.67 16.99
N VAL A 19 -22.09 -1.20 16.22
CA VAL A 19 -22.33 -1.49 14.80
C VAL A 19 -23.32 -2.63 14.61
N ALA A 20 -23.35 -3.62 15.49
CA ALA A 20 -24.37 -4.67 15.47
C ALA A 20 -25.78 -4.12 15.68
N ARG A 21 -25.90 -3.06 16.48
CA ARG A 21 -27.17 -2.37 16.73
C ARG A 21 -27.54 -1.40 15.59
N TRP A 22 -26.57 -0.68 15.03
CA TRP A 22 -26.82 0.31 13.98
C TRP A 22 -27.03 -0.33 12.61
N LEU A 23 -26.31 -1.43 12.34
CA LEU A 23 -26.25 -2.12 11.05
C LEU A 23 -26.45 -3.64 11.23
N PRO A 24 -27.65 -4.07 11.70
CA PRO A 24 -27.90 -5.47 12.05
C PRO A 24 -27.87 -6.45 10.88
N ALA A 25 -28.00 -5.99 9.62
CA ALA A 25 -27.82 -6.83 8.44
C ALA A 25 -26.34 -7.20 8.17
N GLY A 26 -25.41 -6.54 8.87
CA GLY A 26 -23.99 -6.79 8.77
C GLY A 26 -23.55 -8.06 9.50
N ARG A 27 -22.31 -8.45 9.24
CA ARG A 27 -21.67 -9.59 9.91
C ARG A 27 -20.21 -9.32 10.19
N ARG A 28 -19.72 -9.81 11.31
CA ARG A 28 -18.31 -9.72 11.68
C ARG A 28 -17.45 -10.66 10.82
N ARG A 29 -16.31 -10.15 10.32
CA ARG A 29 -15.27 -10.90 9.61
C ARG A 29 -13.90 -10.50 10.18
N GLY A 30 -13.39 -11.24 11.14
CA GLY A 30 -12.18 -10.86 11.87
C GLY A 30 -12.37 -9.53 12.61
N ASP A 31 -11.56 -8.53 12.27
CA ASP A 31 -11.64 -7.17 12.81
C ASP A 31 -12.58 -6.23 12.01
N GLU A 32 -13.28 -6.74 11.00
CA GLU A 32 -14.19 -5.96 10.18
C GLU A 32 -15.66 -6.31 10.44
N TRP A 33 -16.54 -5.30 10.44
CA TRP A 33 -17.98 -5.43 10.30
C TRP A 33 -18.35 -5.09 8.87
N VAL A 34 -18.97 -6.03 8.17
CA VAL A 34 -19.26 -5.93 6.74
C VAL A 34 -20.76 -5.98 6.49
N VAL A 35 -21.27 -5.02 5.73
CA VAL A 35 -22.69 -4.86 5.37
C VAL A 35 -22.81 -4.28 3.96
N GLY A 36 -23.99 -4.22 3.36
CA GLY A 36 -24.17 -3.75 1.99
C GLY A 36 -24.01 -2.24 1.81
N SER A 37 -24.57 -1.44 2.74
CA SER A 37 -24.53 0.01 2.67
C SER A 37 -24.79 0.65 4.03
N LEU A 38 -24.71 1.98 4.11
CA LEU A 38 -25.14 2.77 5.28
C LEU A 38 -26.67 2.65 5.53
N ALA A 39 -27.46 2.26 4.53
CA ALA A 39 -28.90 1.98 4.69
C ALA A 39 -29.16 0.59 5.30
N ASN A 40 -28.12 -0.12 5.72
CA ASN A 40 -28.19 -1.45 6.32
C ASN A 40 -28.71 -2.54 5.35
N ASP A 41 -28.44 -2.42 4.07
CA ASP A 41 -28.78 -3.43 3.07
C ASP A 41 -27.90 -4.68 3.22
N PRO A 42 -28.41 -5.87 2.86
CA PRO A 42 -27.56 -7.05 2.74
C PRO A 42 -26.48 -6.87 1.68
N GLY A 43 -25.22 -7.20 1.98
CA GLY A 43 -24.12 -7.04 1.03
C GLY A 43 -22.75 -7.00 1.67
N ARG A 44 -21.78 -6.38 0.93
CA ARG A 44 -20.37 -6.37 1.36
C ARG A 44 -19.64 -5.06 1.02
N SER A 45 -20.35 -4.03 0.58
CA SER A 45 -19.71 -2.79 0.10
C SER A 45 -19.23 -1.89 1.23
N LEU A 46 -19.96 -1.86 2.36
CA LEU A 46 -19.55 -1.10 3.53
C LEU A 46 -18.73 -1.99 4.48
N SER A 47 -17.53 -1.57 4.80
CA SER A 47 -16.67 -2.21 5.80
C SER A 47 -16.28 -1.22 6.89
N ILE A 48 -16.34 -1.68 8.14
CA ILE A 48 -16.02 -0.89 9.34
C ILE A 48 -14.98 -1.68 10.14
N ASN A 49 -13.81 -1.10 10.33
CA ASN A 49 -12.76 -1.70 11.13
C ASN A 49 -13.06 -1.51 12.62
N LEU A 50 -13.33 -2.61 13.32
CA LEU A 50 -13.76 -2.62 14.73
C LEU A 50 -12.66 -2.21 15.71
N ARG A 51 -11.40 -2.22 15.28
CA ARG A 51 -10.25 -1.81 16.11
C ARG A 51 -9.92 -0.34 15.99
N THR A 52 -10.16 0.25 14.83
CA THR A 52 -9.73 1.64 14.53
C THR A 52 -10.89 2.60 14.33
N GLY A 53 -12.10 2.09 14.19
CA GLY A 53 -13.29 2.88 13.86
C GLY A 53 -13.31 3.42 12.42
N ARG A 54 -12.29 3.13 11.61
CA ARG A 54 -12.26 3.54 10.20
C ARG A 54 -13.27 2.74 9.39
N TRP A 55 -13.93 3.40 8.45
CA TRP A 55 -14.94 2.78 7.63
C TRP A 55 -14.95 3.34 6.21
N ALA A 56 -15.43 2.55 5.27
CA ALA A 56 -15.62 2.96 3.88
C ALA A 56 -16.71 2.15 3.21
N ASP A 57 -17.53 2.81 2.42
CA ASP A 57 -18.44 2.16 1.47
C ASP A 57 -17.74 2.11 0.10
N PHE A 58 -17.40 0.91 -0.34
CA PHE A 58 -16.66 0.66 -1.58
C PHE A 58 -17.53 0.65 -2.84
N ALA A 59 -18.83 0.90 -2.73
CA ALA A 59 -19.73 1.11 -3.85
C ALA A 59 -19.89 2.60 -4.18
N ASP A 60 -18.76 3.33 -4.28
CA ASP A 60 -18.68 4.78 -4.52
C ASP A 60 -19.35 5.63 -3.42
N GLY A 61 -19.48 5.07 -2.23
CA GLY A 61 -20.07 5.71 -1.07
C GLY A 61 -19.08 6.51 -0.21
N PRO A 62 -19.57 7.12 0.88
CA PRO A 62 -18.76 7.88 1.81
C PRO A 62 -17.82 7.00 2.64
N ARG A 63 -16.83 7.66 3.28
CA ARG A 63 -15.86 7.04 4.18
C ARG A 63 -15.53 7.96 5.35
N GLY A 64 -15.05 7.37 6.43
CA GLY A 64 -14.66 8.12 7.61
C GLY A 64 -13.56 7.46 8.44
N GLY A 65 -12.98 8.24 9.34
CA GLY A 65 -11.80 7.85 10.11
C GLY A 65 -12.08 7.37 11.53
N ASP A 66 -13.31 7.56 12.03
CA ASP A 66 -13.63 7.36 13.44
C ASP A 66 -15.13 7.04 13.67
N PRO A 67 -15.50 6.53 14.87
CA PRO A 67 -16.88 6.20 15.22
C PRO A 67 -17.86 7.39 15.13
N ILE A 68 -17.44 8.61 15.47
CA ILE A 68 -18.31 9.80 15.35
C ILE A 68 -18.65 10.06 13.89
N SER A 69 -17.69 9.89 12.96
CA SER A 69 -17.95 10.07 11.53
C SER A 69 -18.90 9.00 10.99
N LEU A 70 -18.82 7.76 11.49
CA LEU A 70 -19.75 6.69 11.15
C LEU A 70 -21.16 7.02 11.66
N TYR A 71 -21.28 7.40 12.93
CA TYR A 71 -22.55 7.79 13.51
C TYR A 71 -23.16 8.99 12.77
N ALA A 72 -22.33 9.97 12.38
CA ALA A 72 -22.76 11.12 11.61
C ALA A 72 -23.35 10.71 10.25
N ALA A 73 -22.71 9.81 9.56
CA ALA A 73 -23.20 9.29 8.28
C ALA A 73 -24.51 8.49 8.40
N LEU A 74 -24.69 7.76 9.52
CA LEU A 74 -25.87 6.93 9.78
C LEU A 74 -27.08 7.72 10.28
N HIS A 75 -26.87 8.74 11.13
CA HIS A 75 -27.96 9.28 11.96
C HIS A 75 -28.14 10.79 11.90
N THR A 76 -27.12 11.58 11.51
CA THR A 76 -27.15 13.04 11.59
C THR A 76 -26.80 13.75 10.27
N ASN A 77 -26.98 13.07 9.15
CA ASN A 77 -26.71 13.62 7.81
C ASN A 77 -25.33 14.32 7.73
N HIS A 78 -24.29 13.62 8.20
CA HIS A 78 -22.90 14.07 8.27
C HIS A 78 -22.60 15.23 9.24
N ASP A 79 -23.55 15.65 10.08
CA ASP A 79 -23.29 16.61 11.15
C ASP A 79 -22.52 15.94 12.30
N ARG A 80 -21.20 16.13 12.30
CA ARG A 80 -20.28 15.56 13.30
C ARG A 80 -20.45 16.17 14.70
N VAL A 81 -20.92 17.43 14.79
CA VAL A 81 -21.14 18.09 16.08
C VAL A 81 -22.37 17.50 16.76
N GLN A 82 -23.46 17.34 16.01
CA GLN A 82 -24.66 16.69 16.51
C GLN A 82 -24.39 15.22 16.83
N ALA A 83 -23.70 14.50 15.95
CA ALA A 83 -23.28 13.12 16.16
C ALA A 83 -22.47 12.92 17.45
N ALA A 84 -21.52 13.81 17.72
CA ALA A 84 -20.72 13.75 18.95
C ALA A 84 -21.56 14.01 20.20
N ARG A 85 -22.55 14.92 20.15
CA ARG A 85 -23.47 15.13 21.27
C ARG A 85 -24.34 13.91 21.55
N ASP A 86 -24.94 13.35 20.51
CA ASP A 86 -25.88 12.23 20.63
C ASP A 86 -25.15 10.95 21.08
N LEU A 87 -24.00 10.66 20.46
CA LEU A 87 -23.17 9.53 20.81
C LEU A 87 -22.57 9.66 22.21
N GLY A 88 -22.10 10.87 22.57
CA GLY A 88 -21.62 11.18 23.91
C GLY A 88 -22.69 11.02 24.98
N ALA A 89 -23.92 11.46 24.73
CA ALA A 89 -25.05 11.26 25.62
C ALA A 89 -25.39 9.75 25.75
N CYS A 90 -25.37 9.02 24.65
CA CYS A 90 -25.65 7.58 24.61
C CYS A 90 -24.61 6.77 25.39
N LEU A 91 -23.34 7.20 25.38
CA LEU A 91 -22.22 6.58 26.07
C LEU A 91 -21.97 7.12 27.49
N ALA A 92 -22.84 8.03 27.96
CA ALA A 92 -22.72 8.75 29.23
C ALA A 92 -21.37 9.51 29.40
N VAL A 93 -20.77 9.97 28.29
CA VAL A 93 -19.54 10.77 28.31
C VAL A 93 -19.90 12.22 28.61
N THR A 94 -19.60 12.69 29.83
CA THR A 94 -19.79 14.08 30.24
C THR A 94 -18.47 14.85 30.25
N ALA A 95 -18.50 16.12 29.83
CA ALA A 95 -17.34 16.97 29.91
C ALA A 95 -16.88 17.15 31.38
N GLY A 96 -15.75 16.56 31.73
CA GLY A 96 -15.19 16.62 33.09
C GLY A 96 -15.24 15.33 33.89
N ALA A 97 -15.79 14.23 33.35
CA ALA A 97 -15.56 12.90 33.94
C ALA A 97 -14.08 12.52 33.82
N PRO A 98 -13.48 11.86 34.83
CA PRO A 98 -12.12 11.33 34.68
C PRO A 98 -12.11 10.41 33.45
N ALA A 99 -11.09 10.56 32.63
CA ALA A 99 -10.92 9.71 31.46
C ALA A 99 -11.10 8.26 31.87
N VAL A 100 -12.06 7.55 31.24
CA VAL A 100 -12.05 6.10 31.24
C VAL A 100 -10.66 5.72 30.78
N GLU A 101 -9.96 4.92 31.56
CA GLU A 101 -8.57 4.53 31.29
C GLU A 101 -8.45 4.16 29.81
N ALA A 102 -7.78 5.02 29.04
CA ALA A 102 -7.73 4.93 27.59
C ALA A 102 -7.29 3.52 27.24
N ALA A 103 -8.00 2.89 26.30
CA ALA A 103 -7.57 1.59 25.76
C ALA A 103 -6.07 1.71 25.49
N PRO A 104 -5.25 0.74 25.94
CA PRO A 104 -3.81 0.92 26.01
C PRO A 104 -3.29 1.39 24.65
N VAL A 105 -2.80 2.64 24.62
CA VAL A 105 -2.24 3.23 23.42
C VAL A 105 -1.08 2.33 23.03
N MET A 106 -1.25 1.62 21.93
CA MET A 106 -0.18 0.82 21.37
C MET A 106 0.68 1.76 20.54
N GLU A 107 1.83 2.14 21.12
CA GLU A 107 2.79 2.99 20.45
C GLU A 107 3.82 2.13 19.74
N TRP A 108 3.98 2.37 18.44
CA TRP A 108 4.96 1.70 17.62
C TRP A 108 5.98 2.71 17.09
N MET A 109 7.25 2.48 17.40
CA MET A 109 8.38 3.27 16.92
C MET A 109 9.34 2.37 16.17
N PRO A 110 9.28 2.33 14.82
CA PRO A 110 10.24 1.59 14.02
C PRO A 110 11.63 2.22 14.12
N ALA A 111 12.65 1.37 14.06
CA ALA A 111 14.05 1.77 14.06
C ALA A 111 14.87 0.87 13.14
N VAL A 112 16.05 1.33 12.77
CA VAL A 112 17.04 0.46 12.12
C VAL A 112 17.60 -0.48 13.20
N PRO A 113 17.67 -1.80 12.94
CA PRO A 113 18.25 -2.74 13.89
C PRO A 113 19.73 -2.39 14.13
N PRO A 114 20.20 -2.40 15.37
CA PRO A 114 21.62 -2.25 15.66
C PRO A 114 22.42 -3.45 15.09
N GLU A 115 23.74 -3.30 14.93
CA GLU A 115 24.57 -4.34 14.32
C GLU A 115 24.58 -5.66 15.11
N ASP A 116 24.40 -5.57 16.41
CA ASP A 116 24.32 -6.70 17.35
C ASP A 116 22.88 -7.17 17.61
N ALA A 117 21.89 -6.69 16.83
CA ALA A 117 20.51 -7.12 16.97
C ALA A 117 20.43 -8.64 16.79
N PRO A 118 19.71 -9.36 17.66
CA PRO A 118 19.50 -10.79 17.48
C PRO A 118 18.74 -11.03 16.16
N ALA A 119 19.10 -12.10 15.47
CA ALA A 119 18.37 -12.52 14.28
C ALA A 119 16.88 -12.78 14.65
N PRO A 120 15.94 -12.40 13.78
CA PRO A 120 14.54 -12.71 14.02
C PRO A 120 14.27 -14.21 13.92
N ASP A 121 13.29 -14.70 14.67
CA ASP A 121 12.76 -16.04 14.44
C ASP A 121 11.94 -16.05 13.15
N LEU A 122 12.45 -16.74 12.14
CA LEU A 122 11.83 -16.92 10.82
C LEU A 122 11.23 -18.31 10.66
N SER A 123 11.24 -19.12 11.72
CA SER A 123 10.66 -20.46 11.70
C SER A 123 9.16 -20.37 11.39
N GLY A 124 8.67 -21.31 10.59
CA GLY A 124 7.26 -21.31 10.16
C GLY A 124 6.90 -20.31 9.07
N TRP A 125 7.89 -19.71 8.39
CA TRP A 125 7.71 -18.96 7.15
C TRP A 125 8.45 -19.66 6.02
N ASP A 126 7.80 -19.73 4.83
CA ASP A 126 8.40 -20.42 3.68
C ASP A 126 9.48 -19.55 3.03
N HIS A 127 9.32 -18.23 3.09
CA HIS A 127 10.28 -17.26 2.54
C HIS A 127 10.46 -16.08 3.48
N ALA A 128 11.69 -15.55 3.52
CA ALA A 128 12.04 -14.33 4.23
C ALA A 128 12.91 -13.45 3.33
N TYR A 129 12.42 -12.27 3.02
CA TYR A 129 13.06 -11.29 2.15
C TYR A 129 13.68 -10.20 3.00
N ALA A 130 15.01 -10.13 3.05
CA ALA A 130 15.73 -9.12 3.79
C ALA A 130 15.82 -7.81 2.98
N TYR A 131 15.22 -6.77 3.47
CA TYR A 131 15.38 -5.42 2.94
C TYR A 131 16.65 -4.82 3.52
N ARG A 132 17.54 -4.35 2.65
CA ARG A 132 18.85 -3.83 3.01
C ARG A 132 19.00 -2.39 2.59
N ASP A 133 19.86 -1.65 3.27
CA ASP A 133 20.30 -0.35 2.79
C ASP A 133 21.36 -0.50 1.68
N ALA A 134 21.82 0.64 1.14
CA ALA A 134 22.83 0.65 0.08
C ALA A 134 24.19 0.05 0.52
N ALA A 135 24.46 -0.03 1.81
CA ALA A 135 25.66 -0.65 2.39
C ALA A 135 25.47 -2.15 2.69
N GLY A 136 24.28 -2.70 2.40
CA GLY A 136 23.96 -4.11 2.62
C GLY A 136 23.49 -4.46 4.02
N ARG A 137 23.35 -3.47 4.94
CA ARG A 137 22.84 -3.72 6.29
C ARG A 137 21.33 -4.00 6.25
N VAL A 138 20.89 -4.97 7.02
CA VAL A 138 19.46 -5.31 7.10
C VAL A 138 18.69 -4.20 7.80
N LEU A 139 17.63 -3.72 7.15
CA LEU A 139 16.69 -2.74 7.72
C LEU A 139 15.45 -3.42 8.30
N ARG A 140 14.94 -4.43 7.60
CA ARG A 140 13.70 -5.17 7.96
C ARG A 140 13.57 -6.42 7.10
N TYR A 141 12.57 -7.21 7.38
CA TYR A 141 12.18 -8.34 6.54
C TYR A 141 10.72 -8.21 6.07
N VAL A 142 10.42 -8.88 4.99
CA VAL A 142 9.07 -9.29 4.63
C VAL A 142 9.08 -10.81 4.63
N VAL A 143 8.17 -11.41 5.38
CA VAL A 143 8.05 -12.87 5.50
C VAL A 143 6.79 -13.35 4.80
N ARG A 144 6.88 -14.47 4.12
CA ARG A 144 5.80 -15.04 3.32
C ARG A 144 5.58 -16.49 3.69
N ARG A 145 4.30 -16.85 3.83
CA ARG A 145 3.80 -18.22 3.84
C ARG A 145 2.95 -18.42 2.60
N ASP A 146 3.26 -19.45 1.84
CA ASP A 146 2.51 -19.78 0.64
C ASP A 146 1.11 -20.33 0.98
N ALA A 147 0.21 -20.31 0.00
CA ALA A 147 -1.10 -20.90 0.17
C ALA A 147 -0.98 -22.42 0.19
N THR A 148 -1.79 -23.06 1.05
CA THR A 148 -2.00 -24.52 1.05
C THR A 148 -3.48 -24.80 0.80
N ALA A 149 -3.88 -26.07 0.77
CA ALA A 149 -5.28 -26.46 0.66
C ALA A 149 -6.13 -25.88 1.82
N GLU A 150 -5.53 -25.74 3.03
CA GLU A 150 -6.21 -25.33 4.25
C GLU A 150 -6.00 -23.85 4.61
N ALA A 151 -4.97 -23.19 4.04
CA ALA A 151 -4.57 -21.84 4.44
C ALA A 151 -4.28 -20.93 3.24
N ARG A 152 -4.75 -19.68 3.35
CA ARG A 152 -4.43 -18.65 2.34
C ARG A 152 -2.99 -18.17 2.48
N LYS A 153 -2.41 -17.74 1.35
CA LYS A 153 -1.14 -17.00 1.31
C LYS A 153 -1.14 -15.87 2.34
N ARG A 154 -0.04 -15.76 3.10
CA ARG A 154 0.16 -14.71 4.10
C ARG A 154 1.49 -14.03 3.87
N ILE A 155 1.47 -12.69 3.84
CA ILE A 155 2.67 -11.86 3.73
C ILE A 155 2.64 -10.86 4.88
N MET A 156 3.73 -10.77 5.63
CA MET A 156 3.83 -9.92 6.82
C MET A 156 5.15 -9.15 6.82
N PRO A 157 5.12 -7.84 7.17
CA PRO A 157 6.33 -7.10 7.45
C PRO A 157 6.86 -7.47 8.83
N LEU A 158 8.18 -7.55 8.97
CA LEU A 158 8.88 -7.78 10.22
C LEU A 158 9.93 -6.69 10.37
N THR A 159 9.69 -5.74 11.26
CA THR A 159 10.51 -4.54 11.43
C THR A 159 11.03 -4.47 12.87
N TRP A 160 12.29 -4.06 13.03
CA TRP A 160 12.86 -3.75 14.31
C TRP A 160 12.30 -2.44 14.86
N GLY A 161 12.04 -2.40 16.16
CA GLY A 161 11.56 -1.18 16.79
C GLY A 161 11.15 -1.38 18.24
N ARG A 162 10.63 -0.31 18.82
CA ARG A 162 10.07 -0.29 20.16
C ARG A 162 8.56 -0.33 20.09
N LEU A 163 7.97 -1.35 20.65
CA LEU A 163 6.53 -1.50 20.82
C LEU A 163 6.20 -1.26 22.30
N VAL A 164 5.35 -0.29 22.57
CA VAL A 164 4.76 -0.10 23.89
C VAL A 164 3.32 -0.60 23.84
N GLU A 165 3.02 -1.58 24.65
CA GLU A 165 1.70 -2.15 24.79
C GLU A 165 1.34 -2.26 26.28
N ARG A 166 0.23 -1.64 26.68
CA ARG A 166 -0.21 -1.59 28.08
C ARG A 166 0.88 -1.08 29.04
N GLY A 167 1.64 -0.07 28.62
CA GLY A 167 2.73 0.51 29.41
C GLY A 167 4.01 -0.32 29.44
N VAL A 168 4.04 -1.51 28.85
CA VAL A 168 5.23 -2.34 28.75
C VAL A 168 5.95 -2.10 27.43
N ALA A 169 7.18 -1.63 27.47
CA ALA A 169 8.03 -1.42 26.31
C ALA A 169 8.80 -2.70 25.96
N ARG A 170 8.77 -3.08 24.69
CA ARG A 170 9.57 -4.18 24.13
C ARG A 170 10.34 -3.68 22.93
N VAL A 171 11.66 -3.87 22.92
CA VAL A 171 12.52 -3.58 21.76
C VAL A 171 12.88 -4.90 21.10
N GLY A 172 12.71 -4.96 19.77
CA GLY A 172 12.96 -6.18 19.02
C GLY A 172 12.27 -6.20 17.66
N TRP A 173 12.20 -7.38 17.08
CA TRP A 173 11.49 -7.62 15.82
C TRP A 173 9.98 -7.79 16.06
N HIS A 174 9.18 -7.00 15.33
CA HIS A 174 7.73 -7.00 15.45
C HIS A 174 7.08 -7.11 14.07
N MET A 175 5.95 -7.83 13.99
CA MET A 175 5.13 -7.93 12.76
C MET A 175 4.41 -6.60 12.47
N ARG A 176 5.19 -5.57 12.15
CA ARG A 176 4.75 -4.20 11.92
C ARG A 176 5.45 -3.60 10.71
N HIS A 177 4.77 -2.66 10.05
CA HIS A 177 5.38 -1.87 8.98
C HIS A 177 6.38 -0.86 9.54
N ALA A 178 7.45 -0.60 8.76
CA ALA A 178 8.25 0.60 8.89
C ALA A 178 7.43 1.84 8.47
N ASP A 179 7.87 3.02 8.93
CA ASP A 179 7.29 4.29 8.47
C ASP A 179 7.58 4.53 6.97
N ALA A 180 6.77 5.38 6.38
CA ALA A 180 7.02 5.89 5.04
C ALA A 180 7.96 7.12 5.09
N PRO A 181 8.78 7.34 4.05
CA PRO A 181 8.93 6.51 2.85
C PRO A 181 9.69 5.21 3.12
N ARG A 182 9.28 4.12 2.46
CA ARG A 182 9.87 2.79 2.68
C ARG A 182 10.93 2.49 1.65
N SER A 183 12.02 1.84 2.09
CA SER A 183 13.08 1.38 1.20
C SER A 183 12.59 0.31 0.22
N LEU A 184 13.22 0.27 -0.96
CA LEU A 184 13.05 -0.83 -1.91
C LEU A 184 13.70 -2.13 -1.39
N TYR A 185 13.17 -3.26 -1.80
CA TYR A 185 13.84 -4.55 -1.75
C TYR A 185 14.91 -4.60 -2.86
N GLY A 186 16.10 -5.08 -2.55
CA GLY A 186 17.21 -5.12 -3.50
C GLY A 186 17.92 -3.76 -3.67
N LEU A 187 17.72 -2.82 -2.73
CA LEU A 187 18.35 -1.49 -2.77
C LEU A 187 19.89 -1.57 -2.83
N GLU A 188 20.48 -2.54 -2.17
CA GLU A 188 21.93 -2.81 -2.20
C GLU A 188 22.46 -3.11 -3.59
N ARG A 189 21.62 -3.55 -4.52
CA ARG A 189 21.96 -3.85 -5.92
C ARG A 189 22.05 -2.58 -6.77
N VAL A 190 21.39 -1.49 -6.34
CA VAL A 190 21.24 -0.25 -7.12
C VAL A 190 22.53 0.55 -7.20
N ALA A 191 23.37 0.53 -6.17
CA ALA A 191 24.54 1.40 -6.06
C ALA A 191 25.49 1.32 -7.29
N GLY A 192 25.75 0.13 -7.81
CA GLY A 192 26.63 -0.11 -8.95
C GLY A 192 25.92 -0.23 -10.31
N ALA A 193 24.59 -0.17 -10.34
CA ALA A 193 23.82 -0.43 -11.55
C ALA A 193 23.39 0.88 -12.25
N ARG A 194 23.58 0.93 -13.57
CA ARG A 194 23.03 2.01 -14.39
C ARG A 194 21.57 1.80 -14.73
N THR A 195 21.18 0.53 -14.90
CA THR A 195 19.82 0.14 -15.24
C THR A 195 19.19 -0.65 -14.12
N VAL A 196 17.97 -0.29 -13.74
CA VAL A 196 17.19 -0.91 -12.67
C VAL A 196 15.91 -1.48 -13.26
N LEU A 197 15.60 -2.74 -12.89
CA LEU A 197 14.36 -3.40 -13.25
C LEU A 197 13.47 -3.46 -12.01
N VAL A 198 12.30 -2.83 -12.07
CA VAL A 198 11.31 -2.79 -11.00
C VAL A 198 10.24 -3.84 -11.28
N CYS A 199 10.16 -4.86 -10.44
CA CYS A 199 9.16 -5.94 -10.54
C CYS A 199 8.09 -5.80 -9.45
N GLU A 200 6.96 -6.47 -9.61
CA GLU A 200 5.95 -6.57 -8.55
C GLU A 200 6.23 -7.77 -7.64
N GLY A 201 6.61 -7.48 -6.40
CA GLY A 201 6.89 -8.48 -5.38
C GLY A 201 8.33 -9.01 -5.33
N GLU A 202 8.71 -9.47 -4.14
CA GLU A 202 10.08 -9.91 -3.82
C GLU A 202 10.46 -11.17 -4.58
N LYS A 203 9.52 -12.10 -4.76
CA LYS A 203 9.72 -13.36 -5.52
C LYS A 203 10.08 -13.05 -6.97
N ALA A 204 9.31 -12.14 -7.61
CA ALA A 204 9.55 -11.72 -8.99
C ALA A 204 10.87 -10.96 -9.13
N ALA A 205 11.21 -10.07 -8.20
CA ALA A 205 12.48 -9.34 -8.19
C ALA A 205 13.69 -10.28 -8.06
N ASP A 206 13.62 -11.31 -7.23
CA ASP A 206 14.69 -12.31 -7.10
C ASP A 206 14.78 -13.23 -8.32
N ALA A 207 13.66 -13.57 -8.94
CA ALA A 207 13.66 -14.32 -10.20
C ALA A 207 14.26 -13.49 -11.34
N ALA A 208 13.85 -12.23 -11.46
CA ALA A 208 14.39 -11.28 -12.41
C ALA A 208 15.91 -11.08 -12.21
N GLN A 209 16.39 -11.02 -10.96
CA GLN A 209 17.81 -10.88 -10.67
C GLN A 209 18.63 -12.07 -11.17
N ARG A 210 18.07 -13.27 -11.14
CA ARG A 210 18.73 -14.47 -11.71
C ARG A 210 18.74 -14.44 -13.23
N LEU A 211 17.66 -13.96 -13.86
CA LEU A 211 17.54 -13.85 -15.32
C LEU A 211 18.40 -12.70 -15.89
N PHE A 212 18.53 -11.62 -15.15
CA PHE A 212 19.20 -10.38 -15.58
C PHE A 212 20.29 -9.96 -14.57
N PRO A 213 21.37 -10.73 -14.42
CA PRO A 213 22.40 -10.49 -13.40
C PRO A 213 23.17 -9.15 -13.56
N ARG A 214 23.05 -8.50 -14.72
CA ARG A 214 23.65 -7.19 -15.00
C ARG A 214 22.75 -6.02 -14.66
N LEU A 215 21.49 -6.26 -14.34
CA LEU A 215 20.52 -5.26 -13.89
C LEU A 215 20.42 -5.30 -12.36
N ALA A 216 20.03 -4.18 -11.75
CA ALA A 216 19.57 -4.21 -10.37
C ALA A 216 18.06 -4.49 -10.36
N CYS A 217 17.63 -5.67 -9.93
CA CYS A 217 16.22 -6.00 -9.84
C CYS A 217 15.70 -5.70 -8.45
N VAL A 218 14.66 -4.87 -8.37
CA VAL A 218 14.10 -4.33 -7.13
C VAL A 218 12.58 -4.45 -7.10
N THR A 219 12.00 -4.31 -5.91
CA THR A 219 10.56 -4.15 -5.75
C THR A 219 10.23 -3.24 -4.58
N TRP A 220 8.97 -2.78 -4.52
CA TRP A 220 8.42 -2.04 -3.39
C TRP A 220 7.64 -2.95 -2.44
N THR A 221 7.29 -2.43 -1.26
CA THR A 221 6.64 -3.23 -0.20
C THR A 221 5.11 -3.12 -0.26
N ALA A 222 4.45 -4.24 0.00
CA ALA A 222 3.01 -4.32 0.33
C ALA A 222 2.06 -3.99 -0.84
N GLY A 223 2.48 -4.33 -2.07
CA GLY A 223 1.61 -4.35 -3.25
C GLY A 223 1.19 -2.98 -3.79
N THR A 224 0.29 -3.01 -4.76
CA THR A 224 -0.12 -1.86 -5.59
C THR A 224 -0.56 -0.62 -4.81
N GLY A 225 -1.22 -0.76 -3.65
CA GLY A 225 -1.69 0.37 -2.82
C GLY A 225 -0.59 1.12 -2.05
N ASN A 226 0.67 0.72 -2.17
CA ASN A 226 1.79 1.32 -1.42
C ASN A 226 2.88 1.95 -2.29
N VAL A 227 2.65 2.10 -3.58
CA VAL A 227 3.56 2.75 -4.52
C VAL A 227 3.96 4.13 -4.02
N GLY A 228 3.00 4.99 -3.67
CA GLY A 228 3.24 6.35 -3.16
C GLY A 228 3.89 6.43 -1.76
N ARG A 229 4.11 5.29 -1.08
CA ARG A 229 4.78 5.21 0.24
C ARG A 229 6.21 4.71 0.15
N THR A 230 6.73 4.54 -1.05
CA THR A 230 8.07 4.02 -1.34
C THR A 230 9.03 5.16 -1.62
N ASP A 231 10.28 5.02 -1.18
CA ASP A 231 11.34 5.96 -1.53
C ASP A 231 11.89 5.64 -2.92
N TRP A 232 11.34 6.32 -3.91
CA TRP A 232 11.78 6.23 -5.29
C TRP A 232 12.98 7.13 -5.61
N SER A 233 13.37 8.05 -4.72
CA SER A 233 14.48 8.98 -4.92
C SER A 233 15.81 8.28 -5.11
N VAL A 234 15.94 7.08 -4.58
CA VAL A 234 17.14 6.22 -4.72
C VAL A 234 17.41 5.78 -6.15
N LEU A 235 16.42 5.93 -7.05
CA LEU A 235 16.56 5.65 -8.48
C LEU A 235 16.90 6.90 -9.33
N ALA A 236 17.25 8.02 -8.69
CA ALA A 236 17.62 9.24 -9.38
C ALA A 236 18.78 9.02 -10.37
N GLY A 237 18.60 9.52 -11.61
CA GLY A 237 19.58 9.40 -12.67
C GLY A 237 19.84 7.98 -13.19
N ARG A 238 18.94 7.03 -12.93
CA ARG A 238 19.02 5.65 -13.44
C ARG A 238 18.12 5.46 -14.65
N HIS A 239 18.46 4.49 -15.49
CA HIS A 239 17.53 3.97 -16.48
C HIS A 239 16.63 2.95 -15.77
N VAL A 240 15.32 3.19 -15.74
CA VAL A 240 14.37 2.32 -15.03
C VAL A 240 13.47 1.61 -16.03
N ILE A 241 13.33 0.33 -15.86
CA ILE A 241 12.38 -0.52 -16.59
C ILE A 241 11.39 -1.05 -15.55
N VAL A 242 10.09 -0.82 -15.73
CA VAL A 242 9.03 -1.32 -14.87
C VAL A 242 8.43 -2.55 -15.52
N TRP A 243 8.42 -3.66 -14.81
CA TRP A 243 7.80 -4.92 -15.23
C TRP A 243 6.62 -5.23 -14.31
N PRO A 244 5.39 -4.88 -14.75
CA PRO A 244 4.17 -5.17 -14.00
C PRO A 244 3.81 -6.66 -14.06
N ASP A 245 3.01 -7.13 -13.09
CA ASP A 245 2.23 -8.35 -13.25
C ASP A 245 1.17 -8.14 -14.35
N HIS A 246 0.83 -9.20 -15.09
CA HIS A 246 -0.19 -9.13 -16.15
C HIS A 246 -1.59 -9.18 -15.54
N ASP A 247 -1.96 -8.11 -14.83
CA ASP A 247 -3.32 -7.88 -14.31
C ASP A 247 -3.63 -6.38 -14.20
N GLY A 248 -4.91 -6.04 -14.01
CA GLY A 248 -5.32 -4.63 -13.89
C GLY A 248 -4.69 -3.85 -12.73
N PRO A 249 -4.54 -4.42 -11.53
CA PRO A 249 -3.77 -3.81 -10.45
C PRO A 249 -2.30 -3.56 -10.81
N GLY A 250 -1.61 -4.50 -11.45
CA GLY A 250 -0.22 -4.38 -11.89
C GLY A 250 -0.02 -3.27 -12.92
N GLU A 251 -0.89 -3.20 -13.93
CA GLU A 251 -0.89 -2.12 -14.92
C GLU A 251 -1.04 -0.74 -14.26
N LYS A 252 -1.97 -0.63 -13.30
CA LYS A 252 -2.19 0.61 -12.56
C LYS A 252 -0.96 0.99 -11.71
N ALA A 253 -0.34 0.03 -11.04
CA ALA A 253 0.88 0.26 -10.27
C ALA A 253 2.03 0.71 -11.18
N ALA A 254 2.20 0.06 -12.35
CA ALA A 254 3.23 0.44 -13.31
C ALA A 254 3.04 1.89 -13.81
N ALA A 255 1.80 2.30 -14.10
CA ALA A 255 1.50 3.66 -14.49
C ALA A 255 1.83 4.68 -13.38
N GLU A 256 1.48 4.36 -12.12
CA GLU A 256 1.79 5.22 -10.96
C GLU A 256 3.31 5.32 -10.73
N ILE A 257 4.03 4.19 -10.81
CA ILE A 257 5.49 4.14 -10.69
C ILE A 257 6.14 4.96 -11.81
N ALA A 258 5.71 4.77 -13.06
CA ALA A 258 6.24 5.51 -14.19
C ALA A 258 6.04 7.02 -14.04
N ALA A 259 4.87 7.45 -13.54
CA ALA A 259 4.59 8.86 -13.27
C ALA A 259 5.52 9.45 -12.19
N ILE A 260 5.77 8.72 -11.11
CA ILE A 260 6.69 9.17 -10.06
C ILE A 260 8.13 9.23 -10.60
N LEU A 261 8.57 8.19 -11.29
CA LEU A 261 9.92 8.05 -11.77
C LEU A 261 10.25 8.99 -12.94
N ALA A 262 9.26 9.43 -13.70
CA ALA A 262 9.46 10.42 -14.77
C ALA A 262 10.12 11.72 -14.30
N ALA A 263 9.94 12.09 -13.02
CA ALA A 263 10.57 13.27 -12.41
C ALA A 263 11.93 12.98 -11.74
N VAL A 264 12.33 11.71 -11.64
CA VAL A 264 13.47 11.26 -10.81
C VAL A 264 14.53 10.53 -11.64
N ALA A 265 14.09 9.59 -12.48
CA ALA A 265 14.95 8.72 -13.26
C ALA A 265 15.47 9.43 -14.54
N GLU A 266 16.59 8.95 -15.09
CA GLU A 266 17.10 9.42 -16.38
C GLU A 266 16.18 9.00 -17.53
N THR A 267 15.72 7.74 -17.51
CA THR A 267 14.70 7.22 -18.43
C THR A 267 13.79 6.24 -17.71
N VAL A 268 12.54 6.20 -18.12
CA VAL A 268 11.56 5.20 -17.66
C VAL A 268 10.99 4.47 -18.86
N ARG A 269 10.89 3.16 -18.76
CA ARG A 269 10.26 2.28 -19.75
C ARG A 269 9.37 1.27 -19.02
N VAL A 270 8.36 0.77 -19.71
CA VAL A 270 7.48 -0.28 -19.18
C VAL A 270 7.56 -1.50 -20.08
N VAL A 271 7.59 -2.68 -19.49
CA VAL A 271 7.55 -3.95 -20.23
C VAL A 271 6.12 -4.20 -20.72
N ASP A 272 6.00 -4.52 -22.00
CA ASP A 272 4.75 -4.99 -22.58
C ASP A 272 4.50 -6.45 -22.16
N VAL A 273 3.49 -6.66 -21.33
CA VAL A 273 3.12 -7.97 -20.77
C VAL A 273 1.91 -8.59 -21.45
N ARG A 274 1.34 -7.97 -22.50
CA ARG A 274 0.10 -8.42 -23.13
C ARG A 274 0.16 -9.83 -23.73
N ASP A 275 1.36 -10.31 -24.07
CA ASP A 275 1.60 -11.66 -24.60
C ASP A 275 1.92 -12.68 -23.49
N MET A 276 1.92 -12.26 -22.22
CA MET A 276 2.08 -13.15 -21.06
C MET A 276 0.70 -13.67 -20.62
N GLU A 277 0.68 -14.82 -19.94
CA GLU A 277 -0.55 -15.31 -19.34
C GLU A 277 -0.98 -14.42 -18.15
N PRO A 278 -2.29 -14.27 -17.88
CA PRO A 278 -2.75 -13.50 -16.74
C PRO A 278 -2.15 -13.98 -15.41
N GLY A 279 -1.51 -13.06 -14.67
CA GLY A 279 -0.87 -13.35 -13.39
C GLY A 279 0.53 -13.93 -13.46
N GLU A 280 1.10 -14.11 -14.67
CA GLU A 280 2.53 -14.45 -14.82
C GLU A 280 3.44 -13.30 -14.41
N ASP A 281 4.51 -13.66 -13.72
CA ASP A 281 5.59 -12.77 -13.28
C ASP A 281 6.97 -13.25 -13.76
N ALA A 282 8.03 -12.55 -13.39
CA ALA A 282 9.39 -12.91 -13.73
C ALA A 282 9.81 -14.32 -13.24
N ALA A 283 9.14 -14.86 -12.23
CA ALA A 283 9.44 -16.21 -11.72
C ALA A 283 8.87 -17.31 -12.64
N ASP A 284 7.92 -16.98 -13.48
CA ASP A 284 7.26 -17.91 -14.39
C ASP A 284 7.91 -17.90 -15.78
N LEU A 285 8.74 -16.89 -16.10
CA LEU A 285 9.40 -16.76 -17.40
C LEU A 285 10.31 -17.94 -17.71
N ARG A 286 10.09 -18.55 -18.88
CA ARG A 286 10.85 -19.68 -19.42
C ARG A 286 11.23 -19.40 -20.87
N VAL A 287 12.42 -18.79 -21.07
CA VAL A 287 12.94 -18.40 -22.39
C VAL A 287 14.42 -18.70 -22.47
N ASP A 288 14.93 -19.01 -23.67
CA ASP A 288 16.34 -19.33 -23.90
C ASP A 288 17.26 -18.11 -23.74
N ASP A 289 16.82 -16.93 -24.22
CA ASP A 289 17.52 -15.63 -24.06
C ASP A 289 16.63 -14.61 -23.37
N PRO A 290 16.72 -14.49 -22.04
CA PRO A 290 15.96 -13.47 -21.30
C PRO A 290 16.29 -12.02 -21.74
N GLY A 291 17.53 -11.77 -22.15
CA GLY A 291 17.96 -10.46 -22.60
C GLY A 291 17.30 -10.04 -23.91
N GLU A 292 17.18 -10.95 -24.87
CA GLU A 292 16.44 -10.72 -26.11
C GLU A 292 14.96 -10.55 -25.85
N TRP A 293 14.38 -11.41 -25.00
CA TRP A 293 12.99 -11.33 -24.61
C TRP A 293 12.63 -9.96 -24.00
N LEU A 294 13.47 -9.45 -23.10
CA LEU A 294 13.25 -8.14 -22.46
C LEU A 294 13.38 -7.01 -23.49
N ARG A 295 14.42 -7.02 -24.34
CA ARG A 295 14.60 -5.99 -25.38
C ARG A 295 13.43 -5.91 -26.35
N ALA A 296 12.84 -7.03 -26.69
CA ALA A 296 11.68 -7.10 -27.60
C ALA A 296 10.40 -6.51 -26.98
N ARG A 297 10.29 -6.49 -25.65
CA ARG A 297 9.08 -6.06 -24.94
C ARG A 297 9.20 -4.75 -24.18
N VAL A 298 10.40 -4.22 -24.07
CA VAL A 298 10.57 -2.90 -23.46
C VAL A 298 10.03 -1.82 -24.39
N GLY A 299 9.00 -1.13 -23.94
CA GLY A 299 8.36 -0.04 -24.65
C GLY A 299 9.26 1.16 -24.89
N PRO A 300 8.77 2.20 -25.56
CA PRO A 300 9.53 3.43 -25.82
C PRO A 300 9.94 4.10 -24.51
N VAL A 301 10.97 4.96 -24.60
CA VAL A 301 11.41 5.76 -23.44
C VAL A 301 10.31 6.76 -23.10
N LEU A 302 9.83 6.67 -21.88
CA LEU A 302 9.00 7.69 -21.27
C LEU A 302 9.96 8.73 -20.67
N CYS A 303 10.20 9.85 -21.39
CA CYS A 303 10.98 10.94 -20.83
C CYS A 303 10.11 11.77 -19.90
N GLY A 304 10.61 12.07 -18.70
CA GLY A 304 10.02 13.03 -17.79
C GLY A 304 10.14 14.44 -18.33
N VAL A 305 9.27 14.81 -19.28
CA VAL A 305 9.01 16.21 -19.58
C VAL A 305 8.03 16.69 -18.53
N THR A 306 8.31 17.84 -17.92
CA THR A 306 7.36 18.51 -17.00
C THR A 306 6.01 18.61 -17.70
N VAL A 307 5.08 17.75 -17.30
CA VAL A 307 3.78 17.65 -17.96
C VAL A 307 3.00 18.90 -17.62
N LYS A 308 2.69 19.71 -18.59
CA LYS A 308 1.65 20.71 -18.43
C LYS A 308 0.33 19.98 -18.32
N ARG A 309 -0.41 20.22 -17.25
CA ARG A 309 -1.76 19.72 -17.04
C ARG A 309 -2.60 19.98 -18.27
N ALA A 310 -3.19 18.93 -18.83
CA ALA A 310 -4.07 19.03 -19.99
C ALA A 310 -5.51 18.78 -19.55
N ALA A 311 -6.45 19.48 -20.14
CA ALA A 311 -7.85 19.30 -19.85
C ALA A 311 -8.34 17.90 -20.30
N ALA A 312 -9.12 17.24 -19.45
CA ALA A 312 -9.59 15.86 -19.60
C ALA A 312 -10.50 15.61 -20.85
N CYS A 313 -10.76 16.62 -21.65
CA CYS A 313 -11.66 16.54 -22.81
C CYS A 313 -10.97 16.13 -24.12
N VAL A 314 -9.64 15.92 -24.13
CA VAL A 314 -8.93 15.51 -25.33
C VAL A 314 -8.85 13.99 -25.41
N PRO A 315 -9.30 13.36 -26.51
CA PRO A 315 -9.23 11.91 -26.66
C PRO A 315 -7.78 11.39 -26.56
N VAL A 316 -7.59 10.25 -25.91
CA VAL A 316 -6.27 9.59 -25.75
C VAL A 316 -5.58 9.39 -27.11
N ALA A 317 -6.33 9.07 -28.16
CA ALA A 317 -5.81 8.93 -29.52
C ALA A 317 -5.13 10.21 -30.04
N ALA A 318 -5.64 11.39 -29.66
CA ALA A 318 -5.03 12.66 -30.08
C ALA A 318 -3.71 12.95 -29.35
N TRP A 319 -3.59 12.53 -28.09
CA TRP A 319 -2.34 12.62 -27.34
C TRP A 319 -1.26 11.71 -27.94
N ARG A 320 -1.62 10.46 -28.27
CA ARG A 320 -0.72 9.50 -28.92
C ARG A 320 -0.24 9.99 -30.29
N ALA A 321 -1.14 10.57 -31.06
CA ALA A 321 -0.78 11.17 -32.36
C ALA A 321 0.19 12.34 -32.22
N ALA A 322 0.22 13.00 -31.06
CA ALA A 322 1.17 14.08 -30.74
C ALA A 322 2.45 13.57 -30.04
N GLY A 323 2.67 12.26 -29.96
CA GLY A 323 3.81 11.68 -29.24
C GLY A 323 3.73 11.81 -27.73
N LEU A 324 2.51 11.85 -27.19
CA LEU A 324 2.25 11.96 -25.75
C LEU A 324 1.43 10.76 -25.29
N GLU A 325 1.80 10.18 -24.13
CA GLU A 325 1.05 9.11 -23.49
C GLU A 325 0.46 9.57 -22.15
N PRO A 326 -0.81 9.28 -21.89
CA PRO A 326 -1.42 9.55 -20.59
C PRO A 326 -0.91 8.55 -19.55
N ILE A 327 -0.37 9.05 -18.43
CA ILE A 327 0.19 8.24 -17.34
C ILE A 327 -0.64 8.29 -16.07
N ALA A 328 -1.47 9.29 -15.87
CA ALA A 328 -2.40 9.37 -14.75
C ALA A 328 -3.59 10.26 -15.07
N VAL A 329 -4.73 9.96 -14.43
CA VAL A 329 -5.91 10.82 -14.42
C VAL A 329 -6.26 11.15 -12.97
N ARG A 330 -6.22 12.44 -12.61
CA ARG A 330 -6.54 12.90 -11.26
C ARG A 330 -7.48 14.10 -11.32
N GLY A 331 -8.64 13.98 -10.69
CA GLY A 331 -9.58 15.11 -10.57
C GLY A 331 -10.02 15.75 -11.90
N GLY A 332 -10.09 14.95 -12.99
CA GLY A 332 -10.44 15.44 -14.32
C GLY A 332 -9.25 16.00 -15.12
N GLU A 333 -8.04 15.94 -14.60
CA GLU A 333 -6.81 16.29 -15.31
C GLU A 333 -6.05 15.04 -15.73
N ILE A 334 -5.40 15.10 -16.88
CA ILE A 334 -4.58 14.00 -17.42
C ILE A 334 -3.13 14.42 -17.38
N ASP A 335 -2.31 13.65 -16.67
CA ASP A 335 -0.86 13.78 -16.73
C ASP A 335 -0.36 13.04 -17.99
N LEU A 336 0.46 13.71 -18.79
CA LEU A 336 1.00 13.20 -20.05
C LEU A 336 2.52 13.10 -19.98
N VAL A 337 3.09 12.16 -20.70
CA VAL A 337 4.55 12.05 -20.91
C VAL A 337 4.85 12.02 -22.39
N ALA A 338 5.87 12.76 -22.81
CA ALA A 338 6.34 12.71 -24.18
C ALA A 338 7.02 11.36 -24.46
N THR A 339 6.64 10.69 -25.55
CA THR A 339 7.35 9.53 -26.08
C THR A 339 8.43 10.02 -27.04
N GLN A 340 9.71 9.72 -26.74
CA GLN A 340 10.76 9.91 -27.75
C GLN A 340 10.68 8.75 -28.74
N GLY A 341 10.51 9.09 -30.02
CA GLY A 341 10.54 8.15 -31.13
C GLY A 341 11.93 7.54 -31.36
#